data_139f0323e32c865fdcce7f30f5c79184
#
_entry.id   139f0323e32c865fdcce7f30f5c79184
#
_cell.length_a   1.000
_cell.length_b   1.000
_cell.length_c   1.000
_cell.angle_alpha   90.00
_cell.angle_beta   90.00
_cell.angle_gamma   90.00
#
_symmetry.space_group_name_H-M   'P 1'
#
loop_
_entity.id
_entity.type
_entity.pdbx_description
1 polymer ?
#
loop_
_entity_poly.entity_id
_entity_poly.type
_entity_poly.pdbx_seq_one_letter_code
_entity_poly.pdbx_strand_id
1 'polypeptide(L)'
;MVVIRLARGGAKKRPFYNMVVADARARRDGRYIERIGYYNPLASEKEQGLYVAADRLSYWQQQGAQPSLTVTRLLKQATKAAV
;
A
#
# COMPACT_ATOMS: atom_id res chain seq x y z
N MET A 1 -13.09 -0.87 12.13
CA MET A 1 -13.01 -1.21 10.70
C MET A 1 -11.54 -1.26 10.29
N VAL A 2 -11.15 -2.30 9.58
CA VAL A 2 -9.77 -2.47 9.12
C VAL A 2 -9.68 -2.06 7.66
N VAL A 3 -8.67 -1.25 7.33
CA VAL A 3 -8.49 -0.74 5.96
C VAL A 3 -7.06 -1.01 5.49
N ILE A 4 -6.90 -1.05 4.17
CA ILE A 4 -5.59 -1.13 3.52
C ILE A 4 -5.37 0.24 2.87
N ARG A 5 -4.32 0.94 3.30
CA ARG A 5 -4.08 2.30 2.86
C ARG A 5 -2.59 2.59 2.77
N LEU A 6 -2.25 3.74 2.20
CA LEU A 6 -0.86 4.20 2.13
C LEU A 6 -0.54 5.08 3.33
N ALA A 7 0.61 4.81 3.94
CA ALA A 7 1.18 5.67 4.98
C ALA A 7 2.46 6.30 4.43
N ARG A 8 2.60 7.61 4.58
CA ARG A 8 3.77 8.31 4.06
C ARG A 8 4.99 8.04 4.91
N GLY A 9 6.11 7.71 4.24
CA GLY A 9 7.42 7.61 4.85
C GLY A 9 8.43 8.38 4.01
N GLY A 10 9.71 8.18 4.28
CA GLY A 10 10.78 8.78 3.49
C GLY A 10 11.06 10.23 3.82
N ALA A 11 11.93 10.85 3.01
CA ALA A 11 12.38 12.22 3.22
C ALA A 11 11.34 13.24 2.74
N LYS A 12 11.48 14.48 3.21
CA LYS A 12 10.54 15.57 2.93
C LYS A 12 10.31 15.83 1.45
N LYS A 13 11.36 15.71 0.62
CA LYS A 13 11.30 15.95 -0.82
C LYS A 13 11.26 14.67 -1.65
N ARG A 14 11.28 13.50 -0.99
CA ARG A 14 11.23 12.20 -1.66
C ARG A 14 10.14 11.36 -1.01
N PRO A 15 8.88 11.55 -1.43
CA PRO A 15 7.80 10.77 -0.85
C PRO A 15 7.97 9.28 -1.13
N PHE A 16 7.72 8.50 -0.12
CA PHE A 16 7.71 7.06 -0.20
C PHE A 16 6.54 6.57 0.62
N TYR A 17 5.76 5.67 0.08
CA TYR A 17 4.55 5.22 0.75
C TYR A 17 4.63 3.75 1.09
N ASN A 18 4.30 3.42 2.33
CA ASN A 18 4.12 2.04 2.74
C ASN A 18 2.65 1.67 2.59
N MET A 19 2.37 0.51 1.99
CA MET A 19 1.02 -0.02 1.93
C MET A 19 0.78 -0.83 3.19
N VAL A 20 -0.13 -0.35 4.05
CA VAL A 20 -0.31 -0.91 5.38
C VAL A 20 -1.75 -1.28 5.63
N VAL A 21 -1.93 -2.28 6.50
CA VAL A 21 -3.22 -2.65 7.06
C VAL A 21 -3.34 -1.96 8.41
N ALA A 22 -4.40 -1.19 8.62
CA ALA A 22 -4.56 -0.41 9.84
C ALA A 22 -6.03 -0.28 10.23
N ASP A 23 -6.26 0.12 11.49
CA ASP A 23 -7.59 0.51 11.92
C ASP A 23 -7.93 1.86 11.25
N ALA A 24 -9.11 1.97 10.70
CA ALA A 24 -9.55 3.19 10.00
C ALA A 24 -9.51 4.44 10.89
N ARG A 25 -9.58 4.26 12.21
CA ARG A 25 -9.53 5.36 13.19
C ARG A 25 -8.10 5.81 13.50
N ALA A 26 -7.09 5.04 13.12
CA ALA A 26 -5.69 5.42 13.33
C ALA A 26 -5.28 6.51 12.35
N ARG A 27 -4.33 7.36 12.73
CA ARG A 27 -3.77 8.40 11.86
C ARG A 27 -3.08 7.73 10.66
N ARG A 28 -3.12 8.40 9.50
CA ARG A 28 -2.53 7.88 8.26
C ARG A 28 -1.08 7.42 8.43
N ASP A 29 -0.26 8.22 9.11
CA ASP A 29 1.17 7.92 9.29
C ASP A 29 1.47 7.38 10.69
N GLY A 30 0.43 6.97 11.42
CA GLY A 30 0.56 6.44 12.77
C GLY A 30 0.66 4.92 12.79
N ARG A 31 0.14 4.34 13.87
CA ARG A 31 0.22 2.91 14.11
C ARG A 31 -0.54 2.09 13.04
N TYR A 32 0.05 0.99 12.61
CA TYR A 32 -0.60 0.05 11.70
C TYR A 32 -0.43 -1.38 12.22
N ILE A 33 -1.23 -2.29 11.65
CA ILE A 33 -1.23 -3.70 12.05
C ILE A 33 -0.11 -4.44 11.32
N GLU A 34 0.00 -4.26 9.99
CA GLU A 34 0.98 -4.95 9.17
C GLU A 34 1.29 -4.13 7.93
N ARG A 35 2.55 -4.16 7.50
CA ARG A 35 2.98 -3.59 6.23
C ARG A 35 2.96 -4.70 5.18
N ILE A 36 2.24 -4.49 4.09
CA ILE A 36 2.08 -5.50 3.04
C ILE A 36 2.69 -5.10 1.70
N GLY A 37 3.25 -3.90 1.61
CA GLY A 37 3.88 -3.46 0.37
C GLY A 37 4.38 -2.04 0.46
N TYR A 38 4.75 -1.49 -0.70
CA TYR A 38 5.20 -0.09 -0.77
C TYR A 38 4.91 0.48 -2.15
N TYR A 39 4.95 1.81 -2.23
CA TYR A 39 4.82 2.56 -3.46
C TYR A 39 5.81 3.71 -3.46
N ASN A 40 6.68 3.77 -4.48
CA ASN A 40 7.65 4.83 -4.68
C ASN A 40 7.33 5.56 -5.98
N PRO A 41 6.64 6.71 -5.95
CA PRO A 41 6.28 7.43 -7.16
C PRO A 41 7.48 8.02 -7.91
N LEU A 42 8.64 8.09 -7.25
CA LEU A 42 9.87 8.64 -7.86
C LEU A 42 10.82 7.53 -8.33
N ALA A 43 10.39 6.28 -8.32
CA ALA A 43 11.24 5.18 -8.77
C ALA A 43 11.58 5.33 -10.25
N SER A 44 12.84 5.06 -10.62
CA SER A 44 13.26 5.02 -12.00
C SER A 44 12.70 3.79 -12.71
N GLU A 45 12.82 3.73 -14.04
CA GLU A 45 12.36 2.58 -14.81
C GLU A 45 13.04 1.26 -14.39
N LYS A 46 14.24 1.37 -13.83
CA LYS A 46 15.02 0.20 -13.39
C LYS A 46 14.68 -0.22 -11.96
N GLU A 47 13.92 0.57 -11.23
CA GLU A 47 13.55 0.30 -9.86
C GLU A 47 12.10 -0.19 -9.79
N GLN A 48 11.83 -1.09 -8.85
CA GLN A 48 10.46 -1.50 -8.59
C GLN A 48 9.73 -0.40 -7.82
N GLY A 49 8.83 0.32 -8.50
CA GLY A 49 8.10 1.42 -7.89
C GLY A 49 6.90 1.00 -7.07
N LEU A 50 6.43 -0.22 -7.26
CA LEU A 50 5.28 -0.75 -6.55
C LEU A 50 5.49 -2.21 -6.22
N TYR A 51 5.31 -2.55 -4.96
CA TYR A 51 5.38 -3.94 -4.49
C TYR A 51 4.21 -4.24 -3.59
N VAL A 52 3.59 -5.39 -3.78
CA VAL A 52 2.50 -5.86 -2.92
C VAL A 52 2.71 -7.34 -2.64
N ALA A 53 2.70 -7.71 -1.37
CA ALA A 53 2.71 -9.11 -0.95
C ALA A 53 1.31 -9.68 -1.19
N ALA A 54 1.12 -10.35 -2.32
CA ALA A 54 -0.20 -10.79 -2.78
C ALA A 54 -0.88 -11.75 -1.80
N ASP A 55 -0.12 -12.63 -1.16
CA ASP A 55 -0.65 -13.56 -0.18
C ASP A 55 -1.20 -12.83 1.06
N ARG A 56 -0.49 -11.79 1.53
CA ARG A 56 -0.96 -11.00 2.68
C ARG A 56 -2.14 -10.12 2.30
N LEU A 57 -2.12 -9.54 1.11
CA LEU A 57 -3.25 -8.77 0.61
C LEU A 57 -4.51 -9.64 0.56
N SER A 58 -4.41 -10.83 -0.01
CA SER A 58 -5.53 -11.78 -0.09
C SER A 58 -6.03 -12.15 1.29
N TYR A 59 -5.12 -12.45 2.22
CA TYR A 59 -5.48 -12.79 3.59
C TYR A 59 -6.34 -11.69 4.23
N TRP A 60 -5.86 -10.42 4.15
CA TRP A 60 -6.57 -9.32 4.77
C TRP A 60 -7.89 -8.99 4.10
N GLN A 61 -7.96 -9.14 2.77
CA GLN A 61 -9.23 -8.97 2.06
C GLN A 61 -10.26 -10.01 2.49
N GLN A 62 -9.83 -11.24 2.71
CA GLN A 62 -10.70 -12.29 3.23
C GLN A 62 -11.17 -12.00 4.65
N GLN A 63 -10.37 -11.27 5.43
CA GLN A 63 -10.76 -10.85 6.77
C GLN A 63 -11.66 -9.60 6.77
N GLY A 64 -12.01 -9.08 5.58
CA GLY A 64 -12.89 -7.94 5.46
C GLY A 64 -12.20 -6.58 5.40
N ALA A 65 -10.88 -6.55 5.26
CA ALA A 65 -10.17 -5.28 5.13
C ALA A 65 -10.54 -4.58 3.82
N GLN A 66 -10.80 -3.28 3.89
CA GLN A 66 -11.24 -2.48 2.76
C GLN A 66 -10.08 -1.67 2.19
N PRO A 67 -9.70 -1.87 0.90
CA PRO A 67 -8.66 -1.04 0.30
C PRO A 67 -9.18 0.37 0.02
N SER A 68 -8.33 1.38 0.23
CA SER A 68 -8.66 2.75 -0.14
C SER A 68 -8.72 2.88 -1.66
N LEU A 69 -9.30 4.00 -2.15
CA LEU A 69 -9.35 4.26 -3.59
C LEU A 69 -7.96 4.30 -4.21
N THR A 70 -7.00 4.94 -3.53
CA THR A 70 -5.63 5.01 -4.02
C THR A 70 -5.00 3.62 -4.12
N VAL A 71 -5.17 2.80 -3.09
CA VAL A 71 -4.67 1.42 -3.09
C VAL A 71 -5.34 0.61 -4.21
N THR A 72 -6.63 0.76 -4.39
CA THR A 72 -7.36 0.07 -5.46
C THR A 72 -6.79 0.41 -6.84
N ARG A 73 -6.50 1.70 -7.08
CA ARG A 73 -5.88 2.14 -8.34
C ARG A 73 -4.49 1.54 -8.55
N LEU A 74 -3.68 1.53 -7.50
CA LEU A 74 -2.33 0.96 -7.57
C LEU A 74 -2.36 -0.54 -7.81
N LEU A 75 -3.31 -1.25 -7.21
CA LEU A 75 -3.47 -2.68 -7.43
C LEU A 75 -3.84 -2.99 -8.88
N LYS A 76 -4.67 -2.16 -9.51
CA LYS A 76 -4.99 -2.30 -10.92
C LYS A 76 -3.78 -2.07 -11.81
N GLN A 77 -2.94 -1.08 -11.49
CA GLN A 77 -1.71 -0.83 -12.23
C GLN A 77 -0.74 -2.01 -12.11
N ALA A 78 -0.61 -2.57 -10.91
CA ALA A 78 0.26 -3.72 -10.68
C ALA A 78 -0.21 -4.94 -11.50
N THR A 79 -1.51 -5.17 -11.56
CA THR A 79 -2.08 -6.26 -12.35
C THR A 79 -1.80 -6.06 -13.84
N LYS A 80 -1.97 -4.85 -14.35
CA LYS A 80 -1.67 -4.54 -15.76
C LYS A 80 -0.19 -4.70 -16.07
N ALA A 81 0.67 -4.27 -15.16
CA ALA A 81 2.12 -4.38 -15.36
C ALA A 81 2.60 -5.83 -15.34
N ALA A 82 1.88 -6.71 -14.68
CA ALA A 82 2.22 -8.13 -14.57
C ALA A 82 1.80 -8.95 -15.80
N VAL A 83 1.01 -8.35 -16.69
CA VAL A 83 0.53 -9.04 -17.90
C VAL A 83 1.50 -8.82 -19.10
#